data_bd9c1266e5ee012f83fc3e9513eb6920
#
_entry.id   bd9c1266e5ee012f83fc3e9513eb6920
#
_cell.length_a   1.000
_cell.length_b   1.000
_cell.length_c   1.000
_cell.angle_alpha   90.00
_cell.angle_beta   90.00
_cell.angle_gamma   90.00
#
_symmetry.space_group_name_H-M   'P 1'
#
loop_
_entity.id
_entity.type
_entity.pdbx_description
1 polymer ?
#
loop_
_entity_poly.entity_id
_entity_poly.type
_entity_poly.pdbx_seq_one_letter_code
_entity_poly.pdbx_strand_id
1 'polypeptide(L)'
;MKVILSRKGFDSANGGIASPIFEDGTMLSFPIPSKDHDKDKIAYEELTCNKILLNELLENLGYKGDKYCHLDPDLDSTRRVVPVKGWKPAFGQINQSASYLINNQIVSGDLFLFFGNFRHVVKSNGKYKFAHRNKNSADPYYGTEMQVIWGYLQVGEIVSDPKEQEKFFWHPHACEKRLFKEKNNIIFTAKENLSFAPNMPGYGIFSYDKKRVL
;
A
#
# COMPACT_ATOMS: atom_id res chain seq x y z
N MET A 1 -15.78 11.19 13.06
CA MET A 1 -14.80 10.63 12.11
C MET A 1 -13.42 11.18 12.45
N LYS A 2 -12.48 10.33 12.78
CA LYS A 2 -11.05 10.66 12.91
C LYS A 2 -10.37 10.45 11.56
N VAL A 3 -9.30 11.20 11.30
CA VAL A 3 -8.43 11.00 10.13
C VAL A 3 -7.06 10.55 10.63
N ILE A 4 -6.58 9.42 10.14
CA ILE A 4 -5.35 8.78 10.58
C ILE A 4 -4.36 8.75 9.42
N LEU A 5 -3.23 9.43 9.54
CA LEU A 5 -2.12 9.30 8.59
C LEU A 5 -1.33 8.04 8.89
N SER A 6 -1.17 7.17 7.89
CA SER A 6 -0.41 5.92 8.02
C SER A 6 0.64 5.84 6.93
N ARG A 7 1.92 5.81 7.33
CA ARG A 7 3.03 5.63 6.38
C ARG A 7 3.06 4.20 5.87
N LYS A 8 3.09 4.04 4.54
CA LYS A 8 3.07 2.74 3.86
C LYS A 8 3.91 2.75 2.58
N GLY A 9 4.47 1.60 2.27
CA GLY A 9 5.32 1.41 1.11
C GLY A 9 6.81 1.53 1.41
N PHE A 10 7.61 1.53 0.36
CA PHE A 10 9.07 1.62 0.45
C PHE A 10 9.54 2.94 1.07
N ASP A 11 10.62 2.84 1.82
CA ASP A 11 11.38 3.96 2.38
C ASP A 11 12.87 3.58 2.53
N SER A 12 13.67 4.45 3.12
CA SER A 12 15.11 4.20 3.35
C SER A 12 15.41 2.97 4.19
N ALA A 13 14.50 2.59 5.11
CA ALA A 13 14.65 1.42 5.98
C ALA A 13 14.05 0.16 5.34
N ASN A 14 13.05 0.31 4.47
CA ASN A 14 12.31 -0.79 3.85
C ASN A 14 12.35 -0.62 2.33
N GLY A 15 13.15 -1.40 1.63
CA GLY A 15 13.30 -1.37 0.18
C GLY A 15 14.38 -0.43 -0.35
N GLY A 16 14.67 0.69 0.33
CA GLY A 16 15.79 1.58 0.03
C GLY A 16 15.65 2.45 -1.21
N ILE A 17 14.52 2.38 -1.93
CA ILE A 17 14.20 3.21 -3.10
C ILE A 17 12.81 3.82 -2.97
N ALA A 18 12.53 4.87 -3.72
CA ALA A 18 11.20 5.47 -3.76
C ALA A 18 10.20 4.61 -4.56
N SER A 19 8.94 4.71 -4.23
CA SER A 19 7.83 4.19 -5.03
C SER A 19 7.61 5.05 -6.29
N PRO A 20 7.20 4.48 -7.43
CA PRO A 20 7.11 5.22 -8.69
C PRO A 20 5.83 6.07 -8.80
N ILE A 21 5.98 7.23 -9.44
CA ILE A 21 4.90 8.02 -10.06
C ILE A 21 5.13 7.93 -11.56
N PHE A 22 4.18 7.33 -12.28
CA PHE A 22 4.26 7.19 -13.74
C PHE A 22 3.88 8.49 -14.47
N GLU A 23 4.19 8.57 -15.76
CA GLU A 23 3.92 9.76 -16.57
C GLU A 23 2.42 10.10 -16.70
N ASP A 24 1.54 9.11 -16.59
CA ASP A 24 0.09 9.26 -16.56
C ASP A 24 -0.48 9.68 -15.19
N GLY A 25 0.40 9.90 -14.20
CA GLY A 25 0.05 10.22 -12.83
C GLY A 25 -0.31 9.02 -11.97
N THR A 26 -0.28 7.80 -12.50
CA THR A 26 -0.49 6.58 -11.69
C THR A 26 0.57 6.50 -10.60
N MET A 27 0.15 6.26 -9.37
CA MET A 27 1.03 5.99 -8.23
C MET A 27 0.98 4.52 -7.85
N LEU A 28 2.15 3.90 -7.67
CA LEU A 28 2.28 2.55 -7.16
C LEU A 28 3.10 2.56 -5.87
N SER A 29 2.46 2.42 -4.72
CA SER A 29 3.17 2.14 -3.48
C SER A 29 3.73 0.72 -3.52
N PHE A 30 5.05 0.55 -3.49
CA PHE A 30 5.68 -0.76 -3.40
C PHE A 30 5.38 -1.38 -2.03
N PRO A 31 4.82 -2.61 -1.99
CA PRO A 31 4.70 -3.36 -0.74
C PRO A 31 6.09 -3.59 -0.13
N ILE A 32 6.24 -3.40 1.18
CA ILE A 32 7.55 -3.54 1.83
C ILE A 32 8.11 -4.95 1.68
N PRO A 33 9.45 -5.11 1.52
CA PRO A 33 10.06 -6.42 1.38
C PRO A 33 9.96 -7.21 2.68
N SER A 34 9.81 -8.51 2.56
CA SER A 34 9.74 -9.42 3.71
C SER A 34 10.73 -10.56 3.59
N LYS A 35 11.49 -10.78 4.68
CA LYS A 35 12.38 -11.93 4.85
C LYS A 35 11.68 -13.14 5.48
N ASP A 36 10.52 -12.94 6.08
CA ASP A 36 9.76 -14.01 6.76
C ASP A 36 8.71 -14.58 5.79
N HIS A 37 9.13 -15.53 4.97
CA HIS A 37 8.29 -16.18 3.96
C HIS A 37 7.15 -17.02 4.54
N ASP A 38 7.18 -17.32 5.82
CA ASP A 38 6.04 -17.97 6.50
C ASP A 38 4.93 -16.96 6.81
N LYS A 39 5.30 -15.68 6.99
CA LYS A 39 4.35 -14.59 7.22
C LYS A 39 3.87 -13.94 5.92
N ASP A 40 4.77 -13.78 4.95
CA ASP A 40 4.50 -13.06 3.70
C ASP A 40 4.86 -13.95 2.51
N LYS A 41 3.83 -14.52 1.88
CA LYS A 41 3.96 -15.52 0.82
C LYS A 41 3.87 -14.95 -0.58
N ILE A 42 3.47 -13.70 -0.72
CA ILE A 42 3.30 -13.05 -2.03
C ILE A 42 4.67 -12.60 -2.54
N ALA A 43 5.04 -13.06 -3.73
CA ALA A 43 6.22 -12.59 -4.44
C ALA A 43 5.90 -11.39 -5.32
N TYR A 44 6.89 -10.50 -5.57
CA TYR A 44 6.70 -9.36 -6.48
C TYR A 44 6.35 -9.78 -7.90
N GLU A 45 6.76 -10.98 -8.35
CA GLU A 45 6.40 -11.54 -9.66
C GLU A 45 4.91 -11.95 -9.79
N GLU A 46 4.19 -12.03 -8.67
CA GLU A 46 2.75 -12.29 -8.63
C GLU A 46 1.92 -11.01 -8.65
N LEU A 47 2.60 -9.85 -8.70
CA LEU A 47 1.98 -8.53 -8.71
C LEU A 47 2.31 -7.77 -9.99
N THR A 48 1.40 -6.93 -10.44
CA THR A 48 1.53 -6.14 -11.66
C THR A 48 1.05 -4.69 -11.46
N CYS A 49 1.57 -3.78 -12.26
CA CYS A 49 1.09 -2.42 -12.41
C CYS A 49 1.41 -1.93 -13.82
N ASN A 50 0.48 -1.23 -14.48
CA ASN A 50 0.67 -0.73 -15.84
C ASN A 50 1.19 -1.81 -16.82
N LYS A 51 0.71 -3.05 -16.68
CA LYS A 51 1.09 -4.22 -17.51
C LYS A 51 2.56 -4.65 -17.38
N ILE A 52 3.26 -4.22 -16.33
CA ILE A 52 4.60 -4.70 -15.98
C ILE A 52 4.54 -5.46 -14.66
N LEU A 53 5.29 -6.53 -14.54
CA LEU A 53 5.44 -7.25 -13.27
C LEU A 53 6.24 -6.42 -12.27
N LEU A 54 5.89 -6.50 -10.98
CA LEU A 54 6.56 -5.68 -9.99
C LEU A 54 8.03 -6.04 -9.79
N ASN A 55 8.40 -7.32 -9.90
CA ASN A 55 9.81 -7.73 -9.84
C ASN A 55 10.62 -7.09 -10.98
N GLU A 56 10.09 -7.05 -12.22
CA GLU A 56 10.74 -6.41 -13.35
C GLU A 56 10.87 -4.89 -13.17
N LEU A 57 9.80 -4.24 -12.68
CA LEU A 57 9.81 -2.81 -12.39
C LEU A 57 10.83 -2.46 -11.29
N LEU A 58 10.87 -3.25 -10.22
CA LEU A 58 11.81 -3.11 -9.11
C LEU A 58 13.26 -3.26 -9.58
N GLU A 59 13.55 -4.27 -10.42
CA GLU A 59 14.87 -4.46 -11.03
C GLU A 59 15.27 -3.24 -11.89
N ASN A 60 14.35 -2.75 -12.72
CA ASN A 60 14.58 -1.55 -13.55
C ASN A 60 14.93 -0.32 -12.70
N LEU A 61 14.36 -0.19 -11.51
CA LEU A 61 14.60 0.91 -10.58
C LEU A 61 15.78 0.66 -9.62
N GLY A 62 16.49 -0.47 -9.78
CA GLY A 62 17.72 -0.77 -9.04
C GLY A 62 17.51 -1.47 -7.70
N TYR A 63 16.32 -1.98 -7.40
CA TYR A 63 16.08 -2.79 -6.20
C TYR A 63 16.80 -4.15 -6.30
N LYS A 64 17.44 -4.57 -5.19
CA LYS A 64 18.20 -5.82 -5.10
C LYS A 64 17.90 -6.60 -3.81
N GLY A 65 16.73 -6.36 -3.22
CA GLY A 65 16.34 -7.01 -1.97
C GLY A 65 15.57 -8.32 -2.15
N ASP A 66 14.80 -8.67 -1.13
CA ASP A 66 14.01 -9.89 -1.07
C ASP A 66 12.94 -9.93 -2.18
N LYS A 67 12.57 -11.13 -2.61
CA LYS A 67 11.55 -11.34 -3.64
C LYS A 67 10.12 -11.36 -3.10
N TYR A 68 9.94 -11.60 -1.81
CA TYR A 68 8.63 -11.61 -1.15
C TYR A 68 8.30 -10.27 -0.53
N CYS A 69 7.02 -9.98 -0.42
CA CYS A 69 6.56 -8.69 0.09
C CYS A 69 5.35 -8.81 1.01
N HIS A 70 5.21 -7.83 1.87
CA HIS A 70 4.06 -7.60 2.72
C HIS A 70 3.09 -6.65 2.00
N LEU A 71 2.09 -7.21 1.30
CA LEU A 71 1.09 -6.44 0.57
C LEU A 71 0.03 -5.90 1.54
N ASP A 72 0.35 -4.78 2.18
CA ASP A 72 -0.51 -4.09 3.13
C ASP A 72 -0.25 -2.56 3.14
N PRO A 73 -1.26 -1.74 2.85
CA PRO A 73 -2.66 -2.08 2.56
C PRO A 73 -2.87 -2.69 1.17
N ASP A 74 -3.85 -3.60 1.07
CA ASP A 74 -4.29 -4.19 -0.20
C ASP A 74 -5.57 -3.48 -0.67
N LEU A 75 -5.42 -2.49 -1.55
CA LEU A 75 -6.49 -1.59 -2.00
C LEU A 75 -6.87 -1.78 -3.47
N ASP A 76 -6.23 -2.72 -4.18
CA ASP A 76 -6.43 -2.89 -5.61
C ASP A 76 -6.31 -4.35 -6.03
N SER A 77 -7.45 -4.99 -6.26
CA SER A 77 -7.53 -6.39 -6.69
C SER A 77 -6.84 -6.66 -8.03
N THR A 78 -6.73 -5.65 -8.89
CA THR A 78 -6.15 -5.80 -10.24
C THR A 78 -4.62 -5.90 -10.23
N ARG A 79 -3.98 -5.63 -9.09
CA ARG A 79 -2.53 -5.79 -8.92
C ARG A 79 -2.07 -7.23 -8.92
N ARG A 80 -2.94 -8.17 -8.61
CA ARG A 80 -2.59 -9.60 -8.59
C ARG A 80 -2.68 -10.20 -9.99
N VAL A 81 -1.62 -10.89 -10.41
CA VAL A 81 -1.61 -11.65 -11.67
C VAL A 81 -2.72 -12.70 -11.68
N VAL A 82 -2.92 -13.36 -10.54
CA VAL A 82 -4.03 -14.30 -10.35
C VAL A 82 -5.07 -13.65 -9.42
N PRO A 83 -6.28 -13.40 -9.91
CA PRO A 83 -7.35 -12.82 -9.11
C PRO A 83 -7.71 -13.68 -7.90
N VAL A 84 -8.02 -13.05 -6.78
CA VAL A 84 -8.45 -13.71 -5.53
C VAL A 84 -9.97 -13.67 -5.44
N LYS A 85 -10.60 -14.85 -5.37
CA LYS A 85 -12.04 -14.94 -5.15
C LYS A 85 -12.42 -14.44 -3.75
N GLY A 86 -13.40 -13.54 -3.69
CA GLY A 86 -13.86 -12.96 -2.42
C GLY A 86 -12.94 -11.87 -1.86
N TRP A 87 -11.99 -11.38 -2.64
CA TRP A 87 -11.14 -10.26 -2.25
C TRP A 87 -11.96 -9.04 -1.80
N LYS A 88 -11.46 -8.40 -0.76
CA LYS A 88 -11.98 -7.11 -0.26
C LYS A 88 -10.80 -6.20 0.05
N PRO A 89 -10.93 -4.87 -0.11
CA PRO A 89 -9.89 -3.94 0.31
C PRO A 89 -9.67 -4.04 1.82
N ALA A 90 -8.43 -4.20 2.21
CA ALA A 90 -8.08 -4.43 3.60
C ALA A 90 -6.76 -3.77 3.98
N PHE A 91 -6.64 -3.47 5.26
CA PHE A 91 -5.47 -2.89 5.89
C PHE A 91 -5.25 -3.56 7.26
N GLY A 92 -4.05 -4.03 7.53
CA GLY A 92 -3.74 -4.73 8.76
C GLY A 92 -2.77 -3.99 9.67
N GLN A 93 -2.86 -4.26 10.98
CA GLN A 93 -1.90 -3.81 11.98
C GLN A 93 -1.70 -4.86 13.06
N ILE A 94 -0.49 -4.92 13.63
CA ILE A 94 -0.13 -5.82 14.74
C ILE A 94 0.59 -5.07 15.86
N ASN A 95 0.67 -5.73 17.01
CA ASN A 95 1.51 -5.33 18.14
C ASN A 95 1.27 -3.87 18.58
N GLN A 96 2.32 -3.07 18.70
CA GLN A 96 2.24 -1.69 19.19
C GLN A 96 1.38 -0.79 18.31
N SER A 97 1.45 -0.95 16.97
CA SER A 97 0.65 -0.16 16.06
C SER A 97 -0.84 -0.47 16.18
N ALA A 98 -1.20 -1.75 16.33
CA ALA A 98 -2.57 -2.14 16.61
C ALA A 98 -3.04 -1.63 17.99
N SER A 99 -2.21 -1.78 19.03
CA SER A 99 -2.50 -1.26 20.37
C SER A 99 -2.73 0.25 20.35
N TYR A 100 -1.94 1.00 19.60
CA TYR A 100 -2.14 2.44 19.44
C TYR A 100 -3.51 2.77 18.85
N LEU A 101 -3.94 2.05 17.80
CA LEU A 101 -5.24 2.27 17.18
C LEU A 101 -6.40 1.88 18.11
N ILE A 102 -6.27 0.78 18.86
CA ILE A 102 -7.25 0.35 19.87
C ILE A 102 -7.38 1.43 20.97
N ASN A 103 -6.28 1.88 21.52
CA ASN A 103 -6.25 2.87 22.60
C ASN A 103 -6.82 4.22 22.14
N ASN A 104 -6.63 4.56 20.88
CA ASN A 104 -7.24 5.74 20.26
C ASN A 104 -8.68 5.52 19.80
N GLN A 105 -9.27 4.36 20.13
CA GLN A 105 -10.67 4.06 19.84
C GLN A 105 -11.04 4.31 18.37
N ILE A 106 -10.28 3.72 17.45
CA ILE A 106 -10.63 3.75 16.03
C ILE A 106 -11.88 2.90 15.82
N VAL A 107 -12.85 3.45 15.11
CA VAL A 107 -14.17 2.84 14.89
C VAL A 107 -14.57 2.88 13.42
N SER A 108 -15.64 2.14 13.08
CA SER A 108 -16.27 2.22 11.76
C SER A 108 -16.60 3.68 11.41
N GLY A 109 -16.25 4.10 10.20
CA GLY A 109 -16.39 5.46 9.70
C GLY A 109 -15.15 6.35 9.87
N ASP A 110 -14.14 5.95 10.65
CA ASP A 110 -12.85 6.65 10.67
C ASP A 110 -12.09 6.42 9.36
N LEU A 111 -11.19 7.34 9.02
CA LEU A 111 -10.53 7.37 7.70
C LEU A 111 -9.01 7.23 7.85
N PHE A 112 -8.45 6.22 7.23
CA PHE A 112 -7.01 6.13 6.99
C PHE A 112 -6.65 6.86 5.69
N LEU A 113 -5.60 7.71 5.76
CA LEU A 113 -4.91 8.26 4.62
C LEU A 113 -3.50 7.67 4.59
N PHE A 114 -3.18 6.95 3.51
CA PHE A 114 -1.88 6.32 3.33
C PHE A 114 -0.93 7.26 2.60
N PHE A 115 0.26 7.46 3.17
CA PHE A 115 1.31 8.24 2.55
C PHE A 115 2.62 7.45 2.49
N GLY A 116 3.52 7.82 1.60
CA GLY A 116 4.80 7.14 1.44
C GLY A 116 5.79 7.93 0.62
N ASN A 117 6.97 7.35 0.41
CA ASN A 117 8.05 7.95 -0.35
C ASN A 117 7.89 7.65 -1.85
N PHE A 118 7.77 8.69 -2.66
CA PHE A 118 7.54 8.58 -4.11
C PHE A 118 8.54 9.42 -4.90
N ARG A 119 8.77 8.98 -6.15
CA ARG A 119 9.53 9.74 -7.15
C ARG A 119 9.02 9.43 -8.55
N HIS A 120 9.01 10.42 -9.42
CA HIS A 120 8.63 10.25 -10.81
C HIS A 120 9.57 9.30 -11.54
N VAL A 121 9.00 8.48 -12.43
CA VAL A 121 9.72 7.60 -13.34
C VAL A 121 9.42 7.97 -14.79
N VAL A 122 10.38 7.70 -15.66
CA VAL A 122 10.26 7.84 -17.11
C VAL A 122 10.61 6.53 -17.77
N LYS A 123 9.99 6.23 -18.92
CA LYS A 123 10.32 5.07 -19.73
C LYS A 123 11.39 5.43 -20.76
N SER A 124 12.52 4.74 -20.74
CA SER A 124 13.63 4.94 -21.66
C SER A 124 14.14 3.59 -22.15
N ASN A 125 14.20 3.37 -23.47
CA ASN A 125 14.62 2.10 -24.09
C ASN A 125 13.88 0.88 -23.52
N GLY A 126 12.57 1.01 -23.31
CA GLY A 126 11.71 -0.05 -22.79
C GLY A 126 11.75 -0.25 -21.27
N LYS A 127 12.68 0.38 -20.56
CA LYS A 127 12.88 0.26 -19.10
C LYS A 127 12.46 1.52 -18.36
N TYR A 128 11.93 1.37 -17.15
CA TYR A 128 11.66 2.49 -16.26
C TYR A 128 12.93 2.92 -15.51
N LYS A 129 13.09 4.23 -15.34
CA LYS A 129 14.15 4.83 -14.54
C LYS A 129 13.58 6.00 -13.76
N PHE A 130 14.16 6.31 -12.61
CA PHE A 130 13.80 7.53 -11.90
C PHE A 130 14.13 8.77 -12.75
N ALA A 131 13.16 9.68 -12.83
CA ALA A 131 13.33 10.94 -13.49
C ALA A 131 14.40 11.80 -12.81
N HIS A 132 15.15 12.55 -13.58
CA HIS A 132 16.05 13.57 -13.06
C HIS A 132 15.26 14.83 -12.68
N ARG A 133 15.74 15.54 -11.64
CA ARG A 133 15.18 16.83 -11.25
C ARG A 133 15.19 17.79 -12.44
N ASN A 134 14.02 18.38 -12.71
CA ASN A 134 13.87 19.41 -13.73
C ASN A 134 13.36 20.69 -13.08
N LYS A 135 14.24 21.68 -12.95
CA LYS A 135 13.91 22.99 -12.34
C LYS A 135 12.91 23.81 -13.15
N ASN A 136 12.76 23.49 -14.45
CA ASN A 136 11.81 24.16 -15.36
C ASN A 136 10.45 23.44 -15.43
N SER A 137 10.26 22.38 -14.66
CA SER A 137 8.98 21.68 -14.57
C SER A 137 7.93 22.56 -13.87
N ALA A 138 6.69 22.52 -14.35
CA ALA A 138 5.54 23.12 -13.67
C ALA A 138 5.25 22.45 -12.31
N ASP A 139 5.77 21.25 -12.11
CA ASP A 139 5.77 20.55 -10.82
C ASP A 139 7.12 20.77 -10.13
N PRO A 140 7.16 21.49 -8.99
CA PRO A 140 8.41 21.76 -8.26
C PRO A 140 9.06 20.51 -7.67
N TYR A 141 8.31 19.42 -7.54
CA TYR A 141 8.77 18.15 -7.00
C TYR A 141 9.22 17.15 -8.06
N TYR A 142 9.08 17.48 -9.36
CA TYR A 142 9.41 16.56 -10.44
C TYR A 142 10.86 16.05 -10.35
N GLY A 143 11.00 14.72 -10.35
CA GLY A 143 12.30 14.04 -10.29
C GLY A 143 13.00 14.06 -8.92
N THR A 144 12.34 14.55 -7.87
CA THR A 144 12.80 14.47 -6.48
C THR A 144 12.01 13.42 -5.69
N GLU A 145 12.59 12.91 -4.62
CA GLU A 145 11.85 12.09 -3.65
C GLU A 145 10.97 12.99 -2.78
N MET A 146 9.75 12.53 -2.50
CA MET A 146 8.77 13.28 -1.74
C MET A 146 7.81 12.36 -0.99
N GLN A 147 7.27 12.83 0.13
CA GLN A 147 6.19 12.14 0.83
C GLN A 147 4.86 12.56 0.20
N VAL A 148 4.07 11.59 -0.29
CA VAL A 148 2.79 11.84 -0.97
C VAL A 148 1.68 11.02 -0.37
N ILE A 149 0.51 11.62 -0.15
CA ILE A 149 -0.71 10.89 0.17
C ILE A 149 -1.16 10.18 -1.12
N TRP A 150 -1.15 8.83 -1.08
CA TRP A 150 -1.37 8.02 -2.28
C TRP A 150 -2.64 7.17 -2.25
N GLY A 151 -3.25 6.95 -1.07
CA GLY A 151 -4.42 6.10 -0.96
C GLY A 151 -5.22 6.37 0.30
N TYR A 152 -6.41 5.80 0.37
CA TYR A 152 -7.30 5.93 1.51
C TYR A 152 -8.15 4.68 1.74
N LEU A 153 -8.59 4.52 2.99
CA LEU A 153 -9.57 3.52 3.40
C LEU A 153 -10.42 4.07 4.53
N GLN A 154 -11.72 4.21 4.31
CA GLN A 154 -12.67 4.48 5.40
C GLN A 154 -13.06 3.16 6.05
N VAL A 155 -12.87 3.05 7.35
CA VAL A 155 -13.10 1.83 8.13
C VAL A 155 -14.56 1.39 8.02
N GLY A 156 -14.78 0.20 7.50
CA GLY A 156 -16.06 -0.52 7.52
C GLY A 156 -16.15 -1.38 8.76
N GLU A 157 -15.43 -2.50 8.75
CA GLU A 157 -15.37 -3.45 9.85
C GLU A 157 -13.97 -3.48 10.47
N ILE A 158 -13.91 -3.81 11.76
CA ILE A 158 -12.67 -4.06 12.49
C ILE A 158 -12.67 -5.53 12.88
N VAL A 159 -11.82 -6.32 12.24
CA VAL A 159 -11.77 -7.78 12.41
C VAL A 159 -10.59 -8.12 13.32
N SER A 160 -10.90 -8.50 14.58
CA SER A 160 -9.90 -8.87 15.59
C SER A 160 -9.99 -10.35 16.01
N ASP A 161 -11.09 -11.02 15.72
CA ASP A 161 -11.24 -12.45 15.98
C ASP A 161 -10.42 -13.26 14.96
N PRO A 162 -9.50 -14.16 15.39
CA PRO A 162 -8.68 -14.94 14.47
C PRO A 162 -9.46 -15.79 13.48
N LYS A 163 -10.61 -16.36 13.87
CA LYS A 163 -11.46 -17.17 12.98
C LYS A 163 -12.08 -16.33 11.86
N GLU A 164 -12.43 -15.09 12.18
CA GLU A 164 -12.93 -14.15 11.16
C GLU A 164 -11.79 -13.64 10.27
N GLN A 165 -10.59 -13.45 10.83
CA GLN A 165 -9.41 -13.05 10.07
C GLN A 165 -8.97 -14.13 9.07
N GLU A 166 -9.16 -15.43 9.36
CA GLU A 166 -8.86 -16.52 8.43
C GLU A 166 -9.59 -16.39 7.08
N LYS A 167 -10.75 -15.75 7.07
CA LYS A 167 -11.51 -15.50 5.84
C LYS A 167 -10.78 -14.56 4.86
N PHE A 168 -9.76 -13.82 5.33
CA PHE A 168 -8.91 -12.94 4.55
C PHE A 168 -7.60 -13.64 4.12
N PHE A 169 -7.67 -14.93 3.79
CA PHE A 169 -6.52 -15.82 3.53
C PHE A 169 -5.47 -15.25 2.55
N TRP A 170 -5.85 -14.32 1.69
CA TRP A 170 -4.96 -13.62 0.76
C TRP A 170 -4.18 -12.46 1.40
N HIS A 171 -4.63 -11.99 2.57
CA HIS A 171 -4.04 -10.84 3.25
C HIS A 171 -2.93 -11.30 4.20
N PRO A 172 -1.77 -10.61 4.25
CA PRO A 172 -0.64 -11.06 5.07
C PRO A 172 -0.96 -11.15 6.57
N HIS A 173 -1.92 -10.37 7.06
CA HIS A 173 -2.38 -10.43 8.45
C HIS A 173 -3.25 -11.64 8.79
N ALA A 174 -3.68 -12.42 7.80
CA ALA A 174 -4.42 -13.66 7.99
C ALA A 174 -3.51 -14.92 7.98
N CYS A 175 -2.18 -14.78 7.97
CA CYS A 175 -1.29 -15.92 8.07
C CYS A 175 -1.28 -16.50 9.49
N GLU A 176 -1.08 -17.80 9.60
CA GLU A 176 -1.11 -18.56 10.87
C GLU A 176 -0.23 -17.93 11.97
N LYS A 177 1.01 -17.52 11.61
CA LYS A 177 1.91 -16.88 12.58
C LYS A 177 1.35 -15.58 13.16
N ARG A 178 0.67 -14.76 12.35
CA ARG A 178 0.07 -13.50 12.83
C ARG A 178 -1.21 -13.73 13.59
N LEU A 179 -2.02 -14.69 13.16
CA LEU A 179 -3.28 -15.03 13.84
C LEU A 179 -3.08 -15.54 15.28
N PHE A 180 -2.08 -16.40 15.50
CA PHE A 180 -1.95 -17.13 16.76
C PHE A 180 -0.70 -16.78 17.57
N LYS A 181 0.29 -16.10 17.00
CA LYS A 181 1.56 -15.79 17.69
C LYS A 181 1.81 -14.30 17.91
N GLU A 182 1.16 -13.44 17.13
CA GLU A 182 1.30 -11.98 17.29
C GLU A 182 0.18 -11.43 18.18
N LYS A 183 0.52 -10.41 18.99
CA LYS A 183 -0.46 -9.74 19.84
C LYS A 183 -1.22 -8.68 19.03
N ASN A 184 -2.50 -8.49 19.39
CA ASN A 184 -3.31 -7.41 18.83
C ASN A 184 -3.31 -7.34 17.30
N ASN A 185 -3.43 -8.52 16.63
CA ASN A 185 -3.58 -8.53 15.18
C ASN A 185 -4.98 -8.05 14.80
N ILE A 186 -5.07 -7.03 13.93
CA ILE A 186 -6.33 -6.43 13.50
C ILE A 186 -6.30 -6.25 11.98
N ILE A 187 -7.43 -6.54 11.34
CA ILE A 187 -7.69 -6.23 9.92
C ILE A 187 -8.85 -5.23 9.86
N PHE A 188 -8.64 -4.12 9.18
CA PHE A 188 -9.66 -3.12 8.84
C PHE A 188 -10.12 -3.38 7.40
N THR A 189 -11.42 -3.54 7.19
CA THR A 189 -12.01 -3.56 5.85
C THR A 189 -12.52 -2.19 5.48
N ALA A 190 -12.70 -1.91 4.19
CA ALA A 190 -13.28 -0.65 3.75
C ALA A 190 -14.80 -0.65 3.87
N LYS A 191 -15.38 0.54 4.08
CA LYS A 191 -16.79 0.77 3.74
C LYS A 191 -16.98 0.60 2.23
N GLU A 192 -18.19 0.27 1.82
CA GLU A 192 -18.56 0.24 0.40
C GLU A 192 -18.39 1.63 -0.22
N ASN A 193 -18.95 2.65 0.44
CA ASN A 193 -18.86 4.04 0.01
C ASN A 193 -18.41 4.94 1.16
N LEU A 194 -17.80 6.09 0.81
CA LEU A 194 -17.47 7.13 1.78
C LEU A 194 -18.71 7.69 2.44
N SER A 195 -18.74 7.79 3.78
CA SER A 195 -19.89 8.29 4.53
C SER A 195 -20.22 9.78 4.25
N PHE A 196 -19.21 10.55 3.81
CA PHE A 196 -19.32 11.97 3.49
C PHE A 196 -19.36 12.25 1.98
N ALA A 197 -19.18 11.22 1.14
CA ALA A 197 -19.25 11.28 -0.31
C ALA A 197 -19.82 9.94 -0.85
N PRO A 198 -21.14 9.70 -0.74
CA PRO A 198 -21.76 8.39 -0.98
C PRO A 198 -21.62 7.86 -2.43
N ASN A 199 -21.22 8.72 -3.36
CA ASN A 199 -20.95 8.34 -4.76
C ASN A 199 -19.50 7.88 -4.98
N MET A 200 -18.66 7.91 -3.95
CA MET A 200 -17.26 7.49 -4.03
C MET A 200 -17.05 6.22 -3.19
N PRO A 201 -16.23 5.27 -3.68
CA PRO A 201 -15.88 4.09 -2.89
C PRO A 201 -15.26 4.47 -1.55
N GLY A 202 -15.43 3.62 -0.53
CA GLY A 202 -14.84 3.79 0.79
C GLY A 202 -13.32 3.56 0.83
N TYR A 203 -12.70 3.27 -0.29
CA TYR A 203 -11.26 3.07 -0.44
C TYR A 203 -10.80 3.46 -1.85
N GLY A 204 -9.51 3.68 -2.00
CA GLY A 204 -8.96 3.96 -3.32
C GLY A 204 -7.51 4.38 -3.31
N ILE A 205 -6.97 4.47 -4.52
CA ILE A 205 -5.63 4.97 -4.80
C ILE A 205 -5.79 6.27 -5.60
N PHE A 206 -5.08 7.31 -5.19
CA PHE A 206 -5.10 8.59 -5.88
C PHE A 206 -4.13 8.57 -7.07
N SER A 207 -4.47 9.29 -8.14
CA SER A 207 -3.48 9.75 -9.10
C SER A 207 -2.63 10.85 -8.46
N TYR A 208 -1.40 11.00 -8.90
CA TYR A 208 -0.50 12.03 -8.38
C TYR A 208 -1.07 13.45 -8.57
N ASP A 209 -0.99 14.24 -7.54
CA ASP A 209 -1.21 15.69 -7.57
C ASP A 209 -0.25 16.32 -6.55
N LYS A 210 0.48 17.35 -6.96
CA LYS A 210 1.42 18.09 -6.11
C LYS A 210 0.79 18.67 -4.82
N LYS A 211 -0.54 18.83 -4.80
CA LYS A 211 -1.28 19.26 -3.60
C LYS A 211 -1.36 18.20 -2.51
N ARG A 212 -0.99 16.93 -2.81
CA ARG A 212 -0.96 15.84 -1.84
C ARG A 212 0.45 15.54 -1.31
N VAL A 213 1.44 16.35 -1.69
CA VAL A 213 2.79 16.31 -1.12
C VAL A 213 2.73 16.90 0.28
N LEU A 214 3.33 16.17 1.26
CA LEU A 214 3.36 16.53 2.68
C LEU A 214 4.58 17.37 3.05
#